data_86cbae0633c4b654bb1394f76c59af31
#
_entry.id   86cbae0633c4b654bb1394f76c59af31
#
_cell.length_a   1.000
_cell.length_b   1.000
_cell.length_c   1.000
_cell.angle_alpha   90.00
_cell.angle_beta   90.00
_cell.angle_gamma   90.00
#
_symmetry.space_group_name_H-M   'P 1'
#
loop_
_entity.id
_entity.type
_entity.pdbx_description
1 polymer ?
#
loop_
_entity_poly.entity_id
_entity_poly.type
_entity_poly.pdbx_seq_one_letter_code
_entity_poly.pdbx_strand_id
1 'polypeptide(L)'
;PLNPYANSKLMLENYLTNKSKNSNVKHIILRYFNVAGADEKMRTGLISSFSTHLIKIASEVATKKRNKLVINGDNYNTPDGTPIRDYIHVSDLADIHLKSLEYLLKNNKSEIFNCGYGKGYSIKEVINCLNNLIETNIKVEIGPRREGDSGCIVSNPEKFIKIMSWKPKFNDLKYILKTAISWEEKLNK
;
A
#
# COMPACT_ATOMS: atom_id res chain seq x y z
N PRO A 1 -9.92 -7.76 13.64
CA PRO A 1 -9.57 -8.52 12.43
C PRO A 1 -10.80 -9.12 11.78
N LEU A 2 -10.94 -8.99 10.46
CA LEU A 2 -12.10 -9.49 9.70
C LEU A 2 -11.80 -10.83 9.00
N ASN A 3 -10.55 -11.29 9.05
CA ASN A 3 -10.14 -12.52 8.36
C ASN A 3 -8.92 -13.17 9.05
N PRO A 4 -8.59 -14.43 8.71
CA PRO A 4 -7.45 -15.15 9.32
C PRO A 4 -6.10 -14.44 9.17
N TYR A 5 -5.84 -13.78 8.04
CA TYR A 5 -4.62 -13.00 7.83
C TYR A 5 -4.50 -11.86 8.85
N ALA A 6 -5.55 -11.06 9.01
CA ALA A 6 -5.54 -9.97 10.00
C ALA A 6 -5.39 -10.49 11.44
N ASN A 7 -6.01 -11.64 11.75
CA ASN A 7 -5.80 -12.32 13.04
C ASN A 7 -4.34 -12.71 13.26
N SER A 8 -3.68 -13.32 12.28
CA SER A 8 -2.27 -13.71 12.41
C SER A 8 -1.35 -12.52 12.67
N LYS A 9 -1.62 -11.36 12.04
CA LYS A 9 -0.88 -10.12 12.28
C LYS A 9 -1.10 -9.58 13.70
N LEU A 10 -2.33 -9.59 14.19
CA LEU A 10 -2.65 -9.18 15.55
C LEU A 10 -2.00 -10.10 16.60
N MET A 11 -1.98 -11.41 16.36
CA MET A 11 -1.29 -12.36 17.26
C MET A 11 0.21 -12.04 17.35
N LEU A 12 0.86 -11.71 16.23
CA LEU A 12 2.27 -11.31 16.21
C LEU A 12 2.51 -9.99 16.97
N GLU A 13 1.63 -9.00 16.79
CA GLU A 13 1.70 -7.73 17.55
C GLU A 13 1.59 -7.98 19.06
N ASN A 14 0.64 -8.81 19.49
CA ASN A 14 0.45 -9.18 20.89
C ASN A 14 1.67 -9.93 21.44
N TYR A 15 2.23 -10.87 20.69
CA TYR A 15 3.44 -11.59 21.06
C TYR A 15 4.62 -10.64 21.28
N LEU A 16 4.90 -9.76 20.33
CA LEU A 16 6.01 -8.79 20.43
C LEU A 16 5.80 -7.83 21.59
N THR A 17 4.58 -7.34 21.81
CA THR A 17 4.23 -6.46 22.92
C THR A 17 4.47 -7.15 24.26
N ASN A 18 4.04 -8.40 24.43
CA ASN A 18 4.26 -9.18 25.65
C ASN A 18 5.75 -9.51 25.85
N LYS A 19 6.47 -9.86 24.79
CA LYS A 19 7.91 -10.10 24.85
C LYS A 19 8.66 -8.86 25.33
N SER A 20 8.31 -7.70 24.81
CA SER A 20 8.94 -6.42 25.18
C SER A 20 8.68 -6.02 26.65
N LYS A 21 7.55 -6.41 27.23
CA LYS A 21 7.26 -6.18 28.64
C LYS A 21 8.11 -7.04 29.59
N ASN A 22 8.45 -8.24 29.16
CA ASN A 22 9.10 -9.26 29.98
C ASN A 22 10.59 -9.46 29.62
N SER A 23 11.17 -8.56 28.80
CA SER A 23 12.58 -8.63 28.38
C SER A 23 13.10 -7.26 27.95
N ASN A 24 14.39 -7.16 27.68
CA ASN A 24 15.02 -5.94 27.16
C ASN A 24 14.80 -5.72 25.65
N VAL A 25 14.05 -6.59 24.99
CA VAL A 25 13.73 -6.45 23.55
C VAL A 25 12.81 -5.25 23.34
N LYS A 26 13.20 -4.36 22.47
CA LYS A 26 12.38 -3.25 21.98
C LYS A 26 12.04 -3.45 20.50
N HIS A 27 10.88 -2.98 20.09
CA HIS A 27 10.38 -3.17 18.74
C HIS A 27 9.57 -1.97 18.26
N ILE A 28 9.48 -1.81 16.95
CA ILE A 28 8.49 -0.95 16.32
C ILE A 28 7.62 -1.80 15.40
N ILE A 29 6.32 -1.67 15.55
CA ILE A 29 5.33 -2.29 14.68
C ILE A 29 4.85 -1.25 13.69
N LEU A 30 5.05 -1.53 12.40
CA LEU A 30 4.61 -0.69 11.30
C LEU A 30 3.40 -1.34 10.62
N ARG A 31 2.22 -0.78 10.82
CA ARG A 31 0.99 -1.17 10.12
C ARG A 31 0.89 -0.36 8.84
N TYR A 32 1.50 -0.87 7.76
CA TYR A 32 1.46 -0.20 6.46
C TYR A 32 0.31 -0.69 5.60
N PHE A 33 -0.16 0.19 4.73
CA PHE A 33 -1.31 -0.02 3.86
C PHE A 33 -0.86 -0.53 2.48
N ASN A 34 -1.56 -0.18 1.41
CA ASN A 34 -1.23 -0.72 0.09
C ASN A 34 0.06 -0.10 -0.45
N VAL A 35 1.15 -0.85 -0.36
CA VAL A 35 2.45 -0.40 -0.89
C VAL A 35 2.44 -0.47 -2.41
N ALA A 36 2.86 0.61 -3.06
CA ALA A 36 2.83 0.72 -4.52
C ALA A 36 3.98 1.59 -5.06
N GLY A 37 4.10 1.65 -6.38
CA GLY A 37 5.20 2.35 -7.04
C GLY A 37 6.50 1.53 -7.08
N ALA A 38 7.55 2.16 -7.56
CA ALA A 38 8.89 1.62 -7.62
C ALA A 38 9.93 2.69 -7.25
N ASP A 39 11.15 2.27 -6.96
CA ASP A 39 12.24 3.20 -6.69
C ASP A 39 12.38 4.25 -7.80
N GLU A 40 12.53 5.50 -7.42
CA GLU A 40 12.64 6.63 -8.34
C GLU A 40 13.73 6.45 -9.40
N LYS A 41 14.84 5.81 -9.03
CA LYS A 41 15.96 5.49 -9.93
C LYS A 41 15.79 4.14 -10.62
N MET A 42 14.62 3.51 -10.51
CA MET A 42 14.33 2.19 -11.11
C MET A 42 15.36 1.10 -10.74
N ARG A 43 15.92 1.13 -9.53
CA ARG A 43 16.86 0.12 -9.03
C ARG A 43 16.12 -1.13 -8.53
N THR A 44 14.90 -0.93 -8.00
CA THR A 44 14.06 -1.97 -7.43
C THR A 44 12.59 -1.62 -7.58
N GLY A 45 11.73 -2.63 -7.60
CA GLY A 45 10.28 -2.55 -7.63
C GLY A 45 9.67 -3.92 -7.44
N LEU A 46 8.35 -4.03 -7.49
CA LEU A 46 7.66 -5.28 -7.29
C LEU A 46 7.85 -6.22 -8.48
N ILE A 47 8.47 -7.38 -8.23
CA ILE A 47 8.55 -8.51 -9.16
C ILE A 47 7.65 -9.61 -8.62
N SER A 48 6.60 -9.96 -9.35
CA SER A 48 5.68 -11.03 -8.97
C SER A 48 4.94 -11.56 -10.18
N SER A 49 4.94 -12.87 -10.36
CA SER A 49 4.20 -13.54 -11.44
C SER A 49 2.71 -13.66 -11.15
N PHE A 50 2.31 -13.63 -9.87
CA PHE A 50 0.94 -13.86 -9.41
C PHE A 50 0.50 -12.77 -8.41
N SER A 51 0.63 -11.50 -8.80
CA SER A 51 0.22 -10.40 -7.93
C SER A 51 -1.30 -10.22 -7.92
N THR A 52 -1.84 -9.94 -6.75
CA THR A 52 -3.22 -9.50 -6.53
C THR A 52 -3.30 -8.00 -6.21
N HIS A 53 -2.18 -7.29 -6.20
CA HIS A 53 -2.11 -5.86 -5.91
C HIS A 53 -2.63 -5.03 -7.08
N LEU A 54 -3.59 -4.15 -6.83
CA LEU A 54 -4.27 -3.36 -7.86
C LEU A 54 -3.28 -2.59 -8.76
N ILE A 55 -2.37 -1.81 -8.16
CA ILE A 55 -1.42 -0.98 -8.92
C ILE A 55 -0.50 -1.84 -9.81
N LYS A 56 -0.06 -3.01 -9.32
CA LYS A 56 0.74 -3.96 -10.12
C LYS A 56 -0.06 -4.47 -11.32
N ILE A 57 -1.29 -4.96 -11.09
CA ILE A 57 -2.16 -5.45 -12.17
C ILE A 57 -2.47 -4.32 -13.16
N ALA A 58 -2.76 -3.12 -12.68
CA ALA A 58 -3.03 -1.96 -13.52
C ALA A 58 -1.82 -1.61 -14.40
N SER A 59 -0.60 -1.65 -13.84
CA SER A 59 0.64 -1.43 -14.60
C SER A 59 0.90 -2.52 -15.62
N GLU A 60 0.61 -3.80 -15.30
CA GLU A 60 0.72 -4.90 -16.26
C GLU A 60 -0.29 -4.78 -17.41
N VAL A 61 -1.50 -4.25 -17.17
CA VAL A 61 -2.48 -3.97 -18.22
C VAL A 61 -2.01 -2.78 -19.08
N ALA A 62 -1.53 -1.71 -18.46
CA ALA A 62 -0.98 -0.55 -19.16
C ALA A 62 0.20 -0.92 -20.09
N THR A 63 1.04 -1.85 -19.68
CA THR A 63 2.20 -2.35 -20.46
C THR A 63 1.87 -3.57 -21.34
N LYS A 64 0.57 -3.91 -21.51
CA LYS A 64 0.08 -5.01 -22.35
C LYS A 64 0.54 -6.42 -21.92
N LYS A 65 1.04 -6.59 -20.69
CA LYS A 65 1.31 -7.91 -20.10
C LYS A 65 0.04 -8.65 -19.72
N ARG A 66 -1.03 -7.90 -19.41
CA ARG A 66 -2.37 -8.43 -19.17
C ARG A 66 -3.37 -7.79 -20.11
N ASN A 67 -4.40 -8.56 -20.45
CA ASN A 67 -5.44 -8.08 -21.33
C ASN A 67 -6.52 -7.24 -20.64
N LYS A 68 -6.69 -7.39 -19.31
CA LYS A 68 -7.76 -6.75 -18.55
C LYS A 68 -7.44 -6.65 -17.06
N LEU A 69 -8.13 -5.73 -16.40
CA LEU A 69 -8.21 -5.60 -14.95
C LEU A 69 -9.59 -6.06 -14.46
N VAL A 70 -9.65 -6.85 -13.40
CA VAL A 70 -10.92 -7.27 -12.78
C VAL A 70 -11.11 -6.51 -11.47
N ILE A 71 -12.24 -5.80 -11.34
CA ILE A 71 -12.70 -5.18 -10.10
C ILE A 71 -13.49 -6.22 -9.31
N ASN A 72 -13.08 -6.53 -8.07
CA ASN A 72 -13.75 -7.52 -7.24
C ASN A 72 -14.93 -6.88 -6.48
N GLY A 73 -16.03 -6.73 -7.17
CA GLY A 73 -17.29 -6.13 -6.68
C GLY A 73 -17.32 -4.60 -6.86
N ASP A 74 -18.51 -4.12 -7.18
CA ASP A 74 -18.83 -2.71 -7.41
C ASP A 74 -20.04 -2.23 -6.61
N ASN A 75 -20.44 -3.00 -5.60
CA ASN A 75 -21.59 -2.75 -4.74
C ASN A 75 -21.21 -2.58 -3.25
N TYR A 76 -20.02 -2.05 -2.97
CA TYR A 76 -19.62 -1.66 -1.63
C TYR A 76 -20.34 -0.37 -1.22
N ASN A 77 -20.49 -0.16 0.09
CA ASN A 77 -21.01 1.10 0.62
C ASN A 77 -19.92 2.19 0.56
N THR A 78 -19.63 2.66 -0.64
CA THR A 78 -18.63 3.69 -1.00
C THR A 78 -19.22 4.57 -2.09
N PRO A 79 -18.72 5.78 -2.33
CA PRO A 79 -19.33 6.73 -3.29
C PRO A 79 -19.50 6.19 -4.72
N ASP A 80 -18.59 5.32 -5.20
CA ASP A 80 -18.63 4.76 -6.54
C ASP A 80 -18.88 3.24 -6.58
N GLY A 81 -19.15 2.66 -5.40
CA GLY A 81 -19.41 1.23 -5.23
C GLY A 81 -18.15 0.37 -5.17
N THR A 82 -16.93 0.92 -5.41
CA THR A 82 -15.70 0.15 -5.37
C THR A 82 -14.90 0.38 -4.07
N PRO A 83 -14.09 -0.59 -3.61
CA PRO A 83 -13.30 -0.44 -2.39
C PRO A 83 -12.36 0.76 -2.42
N ILE A 84 -12.24 1.43 -1.27
CA ILE A 84 -11.32 2.55 -1.06
C ILE A 84 -10.11 2.06 -0.27
N ARG A 85 -8.90 2.39 -0.73
CA ARG A 85 -7.62 2.02 -0.12
C ARG A 85 -6.66 3.20 -0.07
N ASP A 86 -5.80 3.19 0.95
CA ASP A 86 -4.65 4.11 1.08
C ASP A 86 -3.43 3.48 0.39
N TYR A 87 -2.83 4.20 -0.55
CA TYR A 87 -1.66 3.74 -1.31
C TYR A 87 -0.44 4.53 -0.89
N ILE A 88 0.55 3.84 -0.34
CA ILE A 88 1.83 4.44 0.05
C ILE A 88 2.93 4.07 -0.96
N HIS A 89 3.70 5.06 -1.39
CA HIS A 89 4.86 4.81 -2.26
C HIS A 89 5.95 4.03 -1.53
N VAL A 90 6.54 3.04 -2.21
CA VAL A 90 7.55 2.16 -1.61
C VAL A 90 8.75 2.90 -1.03
N SER A 91 9.19 4.00 -1.66
CA SER A 91 10.30 4.81 -1.16
C SER A 91 9.97 5.59 0.11
N ASP A 92 8.72 6.06 0.26
CA ASP A 92 8.25 6.68 1.51
C ASP A 92 8.15 5.63 2.63
N LEU A 93 7.71 4.41 2.31
CA LEU A 93 7.72 3.32 3.29
C LEU A 93 9.14 2.95 3.72
N ALA A 94 10.11 2.94 2.81
CA ALA A 94 11.51 2.73 3.15
C ALA A 94 12.05 3.82 4.10
N ASP A 95 11.72 5.09 3.86
CA ASP A 95 12.06 6.20 4.76
C ASP A 95 11.41 6.04 6.15
N ILE A 96 10.15 5.57 6.21
CA ILE A 96 9.47 5.23 7.46
C ILE A 96 10.25 4.16 8.25
N HIS A 97 10.74 3.12 7.59
CA HIS A 97 11.53 2.08 8.25
C HIS A 97 12.84 2.64 8.81
N LEU A 98 13.55 3.47 8.04
CA LEU A 98 14.79 4.11 8.49
C LEU A 98 14.55 4.99 9.72
N LYS A 99 13.57 5.89 9.67
CA LYS A 99 13.19 6.76 10.80
C LYS A 99 12.74 5.97 12.03
N SER A 100 12.06 4.86 11.82
CA SER A 100 11.64 3.98 12.90
C SER A 100 12.84 3.32 13.59
N LEU A 101 13.84 2.89 12.82
CA LEU A 101 15.08 2.35 13.34
C LEU A 101 15.87 3.41 14.13
N GLU A 102 16.04 4.61 13.57
CA GLU A 102 16.68 5.74 14.24
C GLU A 102 16.01 6.09 15.56
N TYR A 103 14.66 6.13 15.56
CA TYR A 103 13.88 6.36 16.77
C TYR A 103 14.11 5.27 17.81
N LEU A 104 14.08 4.01 17.40
CA LEU A 104 14.26 2.86 18.29
C LEU A 104 15.66 2.90 18.96
N LEU A 105 16.70 3.17 18.18
CA LEU A 105 18.07 3.26 18.67
C LEU A 105 18.26 4.44 19.64
N LYS A 106 17.64 5.58 19.35
CA LYS A 106 17.76 6.79 20.17
C LYS A 106 16.96 6.70 21.47
N ASN A 107 15.71 6.20 21.42
CA ASN A 107 14.77 6.30 22.53
C ASN A 107 14.64 5.00 23.31
N ASN A 108 15.13 3.88 22.80
CA ASN A 108 15.00 2.54 23.41
C ASN A 108 13.56 2.22 23.85
N LYS A 109 12.57 2.60 23.02
CA LYS A 109 11.15 2.50 23.35
C LYS A 109 10.38 1.80 22.23
N SER A 110 9.56 0.82 22.61
CA SER A 110 8.66 0.13 21.67
C SER A 110 7.46 1.01 21.31
N GLU A 111 7.07 1.00 20.03
CA GLU A 111 5.94 1.77 19.52
C GLU A 111 5.20 1.02 18.41
N ILE A 112 3.95 1.43 18.18
CA ILE A 112 3.11 0.96 17.07
C ILE A 112 2.67 2.18 16.26
N PHE A 113 2.86 2.12 14.94
CA PHE A 113 2.52 3.19 14.01
C PHE A 113 1.70 2.69 12.82
N ASN A 114 0.69 3.47 12.43
CA ASN A 114 0.05 3.32 11.13
C ASN A 114 0.85 4.11 10.09
N CYS A 115 1.16 3.48 8.95
CA CYS A 115 2.04 4.00 7.92
C CYS A 115 1.32 4.05 6.57
N GLY A 116 0.76 5.19 6.26
CA GLY A 116 0.06 5.53 5.02
C GLY A 116 0.02 7.03 4.87
N TYR A 117 -0.78 7.52 3.94
CA TYR A 117 -0.93 8.96 3.71
C TYR A 117 -2.17 9.57 4.37
N GLY A 118 -3.07 8.74 4.91
CA GLY A 118 -4.36 9.18 5.42
C GLY A 118 -5.32 9.63 4.31
N LYS A 119 -5.05 9.23 3.07
CA LYS A 119 -5.86 9.53 1.90
C LYS A 119 -6.23 8.25 1.17
N GLY A 120 -7.53 8.03 1.01
CA GLY A 120 -8.05 6.87 0.29
C GLY A 120 -8.35 7.19 -1.17
N TYR A 121 -8.18 6.19 -2.03
CA TYR A 121 -8.62 6.22 -3.41
C TYR A 121 -9.43 4.96 -3.71
N SER A 122 -10.55 5.12 -4.40
CA SER A 122 -11.35 4.00 -4.88
C SER A 122 -10.65 3.29 -6.05
N ILE A 123 -11.07 2.07 -6.37
CA ILE A 123 -10.52 1.36 -7.53
C ILE A 123 -10.82 2.12 -8.83
N LYS A 124 -12.01 2.70 -8.98
CA LYS A 124 -12.37 3.50 -10.16
C LYS A 124 -11.53 4.77 -10.27
N GLU A 125 -11.24 5.45 -9.15
CA GLU A 125 -10.33 6.61 -9.14
C GLU A 125 -8.92 6.25 -9.59
N VAL A 126 -8.39 5.09 -9.13
CA VAL A 126 -7.08 4.58 -9.57
C VAL A 126 -7.08 4.30 -11.07
N ILE A 127 -8.13 3.64 -11.59
CA ILE A 127 -8.26 3.35 -13.02
C ILE A 127 -8.36 4.62 -13.84
N ASN A 128 -9.15 5.60 -13.41
CA ASN A 128 -9.28 6.89 -14.10
C ASN A 128 -7.93 7.65 -14.13
N CYS A 129 -7.22 7.66 -13.02
CA CYS A 129 -5.88 8.26 -12.95
C CYS A 129 -4.90 7.55 -13.91
N LEU A 130 -4.95 6.21 -13.99
CA LEU A 130 -4.15 5.42 -14.92
C LEU A 130 -4.50 5.75 -16.38
N ASN A 131 -5.78 5.74 -16.74
CA ASN A 131 -6.25 6.00 -18.11
C ASN A 131 -5.80 7.40 -18.59
N ASN A 132 -5.88 8.40 -17.71
CA ASN A 132 -5.40 9.75 -17.99
C ASN A 132 -3.87 9.81 -18.13
N LEU A 133 -3.13 8.94 -17.45
CA LEU A 133 -1.67 8.89 -17.52
C LEU A 133 -1.16 8.26 -18.83
N ILE A 134 -1.84 7.22 -19.31
CA ILE A 134 -1.47 6.48 -20.53
C ILE A 134 -2.25 6.91 -21.77
N GLU A 135 -3.14 7.91 -21.64
CA GLU A 135 -3.98 8.48 -22.69
C GLU A 135 -4.83 7.43 -23.43
N THR A 136 -5.21 6.36 -22.73
CA THR A 136 -6.08 5.30 -23.27
C THR A 136 -6.88 4.63 -22.15
N ASN A 137 -7.97 3.96 -22.53
CA ASN A 137 -8.79 3.23 -21.57
C ASN A 137 -8.35 1.77 -21.52
N ILE A 138 -7.99 1.31 -20.32
CA ILE A 138 -7.74 -0.12 -20.08
C ILE A 138 -9.05 -0.91 -20.08
N LYS A 139 -8.99 -2.17 -20.49
CA LYS A 139 -10.14 -3.09 -20.38
C LYS A 139 -10.38 -3.46 -18.93
N VAL A 140 -11.61 -3.21 -18.46
CA VAL A 140 -12.05 -3.50 -17.08
C VAL A 140 -13.23 -4.45 -17.11
N GLU A 141 -13.25 -5.42 -16.20
CA GLU A 141 -14.39 -6.30 -15.96
C GLU A 141 -14.78 -6.26 -14.47
N ILE A 142 -16.05 -6.46 -14.16
CA ILE A 142 -16.54 -6.56 -12.79
C ILE A 142 -16.64 -8.05 -12.44
N GLY A 143 -15.97 -8.46 -11.39
CA GLY A 143 -16.05 -9.78 -10.80
C GLY A 143 -16.84 -9.78 -9.48
N PRO A 144 -17.03 -10.93 -8.85
CA PRO A 144 -17.66 -11.02 -7.54
C PRO A 144 -16.82 -10.35 -6.44
N ARG A 145 -17.49 -9.93 -5.36
CA ARG A 145 -16.79 -9.44 -4.16
C ARG A 145 -15.91 -10.54 -3.57
N ARG A 146 -14.77 -10.14 -3.04
CA ARG A 146 -13.94 -11.02 -2.20
C ARG A 146 -14.56 -11.11 -0.81
N GLU A 147 -14.67 -12.33 -0.29
CA GLU A 147 -15.13 -12.56 1.08
C GLU A 147 -14.18 -11.91 2.10
N GLY A 148 -14.74 -11.25 3.11
CA GLY A 148 -13.97 -10.56 4.14
C GLY A 148 -13.25 -9.28 3.70
N ASP A 149 -13.53 -8.77 2.49
CA ASP A 149 -12.95 -7.52 2.02
C ASP A 149 -13.78 -6.31 2.50
N SER A 150 -13.10 -5.33 3.11
CA SER A 150 -13.74 -4.11 3.62
C SER A 150 -13.95 -3.07 2.50
N GLY A 151 -15.06 -2.33 2.57
CA GLY A 151 -15.34 -1.25 1.62
C GLY A 151 -14.34 -0.08 1.71
N CYS A 152 -13.85 0.25 2.91
CA CYS A 152 -12.94 1.38 3.10
C CYS A 152 -11.86 1.05 4.13
N ILE A 153 -10.60 1.17 3.73
CA ILE A 153 -9.44 1.02 4.62
C ILE A 153 -8.44 2.14 4.30
N VAL A 154 -8.40 3.13 5.21
CA VAL A 154 -7.51 4.29 5.11
C VAL A 154 -6.76 4.45 6.43
N SER A 155 -5.50 4.83 6.38
CA SER A 155 -4.66 5.01 7.56
C SER A 155 -5.02 6.28 8.33
N ASN A 156 -4.69 6.30 9.62
CA ASN A 156 -4.42 7.54 10.35
C ASN A 156 -2.93 7.58 10.72
N PRO A 157 -2.08 8.31 9.97
CA PRO A 157 -0.64 8.36 10.19
C PRO A 157 -0.20 9.45 11.18
N GLU A 158 -1.12 10.21 11.79
CA GLU A 158 -0.82 11.41 12.59
C GLU A 158 0.21 11.15 13.70
N LYS A 159 0.09 10.00 14.39
CA LYS A 159 1.05 9.62 15.44
C LYS A 159 2.47 9.52 14.90
N PHE A 160 2.66 8.87 13.75
CA PHE A 160 3.97 8.74 13.11
C PHE A 160 4.50 10.11 12.66
N ILE A 161 3.67 10.88 11.96
CA ILE A 161 4.01 12.22 11.48
C ILE A 161 4.48 13.11 12.64
N LYS A 162 3.72 13.13 13.74
CA LYS A 162 4.03 13.97 14.91
C LYS A 162 5.31 13.55 15.61
N ILE A 163 5.50 12.24 15.87
CA ILE A 163 6.64 11.74 16.64
C ILE A 163 7.92 11.80 15.83
N MET A 164 7.87 11.47 14.53
CA MET A 164 9.04 11.41 13.65
C MET A 164 9.28 12.71 12.87
N SER A 165 8.41 13.73 13.03
CA SER A 165 8.42 14.95 12.18
C SER A 165 8.49 14.58 10.69
N TRP A 166 7.81 13.47 10.33
CA TRP A 166 7.86 12.90 8.99
C TRP A 166 7.02 13.70 7.99
N LYS A 167 7.55 13.88 6.80
CA LYS A 167 6.84 14.47 5.67
C LYS A 167 6.95 13.52 4.48
N PRO A 168 5.81 13.05 3.91
CA PRO A 168 5.85 12.23 2.72
C PRO A 168 6.43 13.02 1.53
N LYS A 169 7.20 12.32 0.68
CA LYS A 169 7.78 12.90 -0.53
C LYS A 169 7.01 12.54 -1.79
N PHE A 170 6.31 11.41 -1.75
CA PHE A 170 5.70 10.78 -2.93
C PHE A 170 4.18 10.58 -2.78
N ASN A 171 3.51 11.44 -1.98
CA ASN A 171 2.05 11.38 -1.75
C ASN A 171 1.27 11.91 -2.96
N ASP A 172 1.44 11.26 -4.10
CA ASP A 172 0.72 11.55 -5.34
C ASP A 172 0.41 10.25 -6.08
N LEU A 173 -0.88 9.94 -6.28
CA LEU A 173 -1.32 8.73 -6.95
C LEU A 173 -0.79 8.65 -8.39
N LYS A 174 -0.75 9.78 -9.11
CA LYS A 174 -0.22 9.83 -10.48
C LYS A 174 1.26 9.46 -10.51
N TYR A 175 2.04 9.94 -9.54
CA TYR A 175 3.45 9.60 -9.42
C TYR A 175 3.67 8.12 -9.05
N ILE A 176 2.87 7.60 -8.11
CA ILE A 176 2.89 6.18 -7.74
C ILE A 176 2.64 5.29 -8.95
N LEU A 177 1.60 5.60 -9.74
CA LEU A 177 1.28 4.87 -10.97
C LEU A 177 2.39 4.98 -12.01
N LYS A 178 2.94 6.18 -12.23
CA LYS A 178 4.02 6.41 -13.17
C LYS A 178 5.24 5.55 -12.86
N THR A 179 5.69 5.52 -11.61
CA THR A 179 6.86 4.72 -11.22
C THR A 179 6.58 3.21 -11.34
N ALA A 180 5.35 2.76 -11.03
CA ALA A 180 4.96 1.37 -11.19
C ALA A 180 4.94 0.93 -12.67
N ILE A 181 4.42 1.77 -13.57
CA ILE A 181 4.41 1.50 -15.02
C ILE A 181 5.84 1.46 -15.57
N SER A 182 6.67 2.49 -15.24
CA SER A 182 8.06 2.52 -15.68
C SER A 182 8.87 1.31 -15.22
N TRP A 183 8.54 0.77 -14.06
CA TRP A 183 9.14 -0.48 -13.58
C TRP A 183 8.70 -1.68 -14.41
N GLU A 184 7.40 -1.80 -14.76
CA GLU A 184 6.93 -2.86 -15.66
C GLU A 184 7.54 -2.78 -17.06
N GLU A 185 7.70 -1.58 -17.60
CA GLU A 185 8.39 -1.37 -18.88
C GLU A 185 9.85 -1.82 -18.81
N LYS A 186 10.54 -1.53 -17.71
CA LYS A 186 11.91 -2.00 -17.48
C LYS A 186 12.01 -3.52 -17.43
N LEU A 187 11.03 -4.21 -16.80
CA LEU A 187 10.99 -5.66 -16.73
C LEU A 187 10.64 -6.33 -18.07
N ASN A 188 10.17 -5.57 -19.04
CA ASN A 188 9.84 -6.06 -20.41
C ASN A 188 11.01 -5.97 -21.40
N LYS A 189 12.08 -5.32 -20.99
CA LYS A 189 13.34 -5.21 -21.76
C LYS A 189 14.28 -6.34 -21.40
#